data_85d13e87adcdf59412c6ef44b860401f
#
_entry.id   85d13e87adcdf59412c6ef44b860401f
#
_cell.length_a   1.000
_cell.length_b   1.000
_cell.length_c   1.000
_cell.angle_alpha   90.00
_cell.angle_beta   90.00
_cell.angle_gamma   90.00
#
_symmetry.space_group_name_H-M   'P 1'
#
loop_
_entity.id
_entity.type
_entity.pdbx_description
1 polymer ?
#
loop_
_entity_poly.entity_id
_entity_poly.type
_entity_poly.pdbx_seq_one_letter_code
_entity_poly.pdbx_strand_id
1 'polypeptide(L)'
;MRIARATSTALSIPLERPLYVGNKMHLFSRFNPVVVQLTTEDGVAGFGIAFAEEDKRVKTLKTAIDEVCEVIIGQEVFRSEEAWERLFEATGHMGHRGYGIYALSAIDSALWVIRAKVLGMPLSRLLGGYRDKVPAYASHKLFRNWTLDELQEDAALLVARGFRCVKMNMGDKPLDDEVER
;
A
#
# COMPACT_ATOMS: atom_id res chain seq x y z
N MET A 1 6.47 0.69 26.83
CA MET A 1 7.18 0.83 25.54
C MET A 1 6.48 1.90 24.72
N ARG A 2 7.21 2.96 24.39
CA ARG A 2 6.66 4.13 23.67
C ARG A 2 7.37 4.36 22.35
N ILE A 3 6.70 5.04 21.42
CA ILE A 3 7.30 5.45 20.15
C ILE A 3 8.24 6.63 20.41
N ALA A 4 9.53 6.44 20.12
CA ALA A 4 10.55 7.46 20.26
C ALA A 4 10.76 8.27 18.98
N ARG A 5 10.55 7.66 17.83
CA ARG A 5 10.80 8.30 16.53
C ARG A 5 9.84 7.78 15.45
N ALA A 6 9.39 8.70 14.62
CA ALA A 6 8.66 8.43 13.39
C ALA A 6 9.37 9.14 12.23
N THR A 7 9.54 8.46 11.11
CA THR A 7 10.14 9.02 9.90
C THR A 7 9.39 8.54 8.68
N SER A 8 9.33 9.37 7.64
CA SER A 8 8.79 8.99 6.35
C SER A 8 9.82 9.16 5.24
N THR A 9 9.83 8.23 4.29
CA THR A 9 10.71 8.27 3.12
C THR A 9 9.89 8.05 1.86
N ALA A 10 9.86 9.05 0.99
CA ALA A 10 9.26 8.93 -0.32
C ALA A 10 10.25 8.25 -1.28
N LEU A 11 9.81 7.20 -1.93
CA LEU A 11 10.55 6.50 -2.97
C LEU A 11 9.91 6.79 -4.33
N SER A 12 10.70 6.67 -5.39
CA SER A 12 10.22 6.81 -6.76
C SER A 12 10.91 5.74 -7.61
N ILE A 13 10.21 4.64 -7.85
CA ILE A 13 10.73 3.44 -8.49
C ILE A 13 10.24 3.42 -9.94
N PRO A 14 11.13 3.50 -10.94
CA PRO A 14 10.73 3.43 -12.33
C PRO A 14 10.13 2.05 -12.64
N LEU A 15 9.05 2.02 -13.41
CA LEU A 15 8.49 0.79 -13.95
C LEU A 15 9.23 0.43 -15.24
N GLU A 16 9.49 -0.83 -15.46
CA GLU A 16 10.08 -1.34 -16.71
C GLU A 16 9.21 -0.95 -17.92
N ARG A 17 7.91 -0.96 -17.71
CA ARG A 17 6.93 -0.57 -18.72
C ARG A 17 5.84 0.29 -18.07
N PRO A 18 5.53 1.47 -18.66
CA PRO A 18 4.40 2.27 -18.21
C PRO A 18 3.08 1.54 -18.40
N LEU A 19 2.15 1.72 -17.45
CA LEU A 19 0.85 1.07 -17.48
C LEU A 19 -0.28 2.06 -17.18
N TYR A 20 -1.47 1.78 -17.72
CA TYR A 20 -2.68 2.54 -17.43
C TYR A 20 -3.50 1.88 -16.32
N VAL A 21 -3.84 2.65 -15.29
CA VAL A 21 -4.66 2.19 -14.16
C VAL A 21 -5.86 3.13 -13.96
N GLY A 22 -6.98 2.55 -13.56
CA GLY A 22 -8.20 3.29 -13.27
C GLY A 22 -9.04 3.61 -14.51
N ASN A 23 -10.21 4.21 -14.29
CA ASN A 23 -11.18 4.54 -15.34
C ASN A 23 -10.82 5.80 -16.15
N LYS A 24 -9.82 6.54 -15.70
CA LYS A 24 -9.23 7.66 -16.45
C LYS A 24 -7.81 7.25 -16.79
N MET A 25 -7.41 7.42 -18.02
CA MET A 25 -6.11 7.03 -18.54
C MET A 25 -4.96 7.77 -17.83
N HIS A 26 -4.65 7.37 -16.59
CA HIS A 26 -3.44 7.79 -15.91
C HIS A 26 -2.33 6.83 -16.27
N LEU A 27 -1.34 7.35 -16.98
CA LEU A 27 -0.13 6.61 -17.31
C LEU A 27 0.80 6.62 -16.10
N PHE A 28 1.00 5.45 -15.52
CA PHE A 28 1.98 5.23 -14.47
C PHE A 28 3.31 4.80 -15.08
N SER A 29 4.32 5.63 -14.97
CA SER A 29 5.69 5.31 -15.34
C SER A 29 6.57 4.99 -14.13
N ARG A 30 6.07 5.26 -12.93
CA ARG A 30 6.78 5.06 -11.66
C ARG A 30 5.85 4.56 -10.58
N PHE A 31 6.38 3.76 -9.68
CA PHE A 31 5.71 3.40 -8.43
C PHE A 31 6.27 4.27 -7.30
N ASN A 32 5.40 4.98 -6.61
CA ASN A 32 5.77 6.03 -5.65
C ASN A 32 5.26 5.75 -4.23
N PRO A 33 5.85 4.78 -3.51
CA PRO A 33 5.48 4.52 -2.13
C PRO A 33 6.12 5.56 -1.20
N VAL A 34 5.41 5.89 -0.13
CA VAL A 34 5.95 6.58 1.03
C VAL A 34 6.03 5.56 2.17
N VAL A 35 7.23 5.23 2.58
CA VAL A 35 7.50 4.28 3.66
C VAL A 35 7.54 5.03 4.98
N VAL A 36 6.73 4.62 5.93
CA VAL A 36 6.77 5.08 7.32
C VAL A 36 7.59 4.11 8.14
N GLN A 37 8.51 4.60 8.94
CA GLN A 37 9.22 3.84 9.95
C GLN A 37 8.95 4.44 11.33
N LEU A 38 8.40 3.65 12.23
CA LEU A 38 8.30 3.94 13.65
C LEU A 38 9.38 3.18 14.40
N THR A 39 9.96 3.80 15.42
CA THR A 39 10.96 3.16 16.28
C THR A 39 10.61 3.45 17.72
N THR A 40 10.61 2.42 18.55
CA THR A 40 10.37 2.54 20.01
C THR A 40 11.63 3.01 20.76
N GLU A 41 11.47 3.41 22.03
CA GLU A 41 12.58 3.73 22.94
C GLU A 41 13.57 2.58 23.08
N ASP A 42 13.08 1.33 22.98
CA ASP A 42 13.89 0.11 23.06
C ASP A 42 14.50 -0.31 21.70
N GLY A 43 14.34 0.51 20.66
CA GLY A 43 14.93 0.28 19.34
C GLY A 43 14.14 -0.68 18.41
N VAL A 44 12.97 -1.15 18.81
CA VAL A 44 12.14 -1.98 17.93
C VAL A 44 11.54 -1.12 16.82
N ALA A 45 11.76 -1.50 15.56
CA ALA A 45 11.26 -0.77 14.40
C ALA A 45 10.11 -1.51 13.69
N GLY A 46 9.06 -0.75 13.32
CA GLY A 46 7.97 -1.18 12.45
C GLY A 46 7.88 -0.33 11.21
N PHE A 47 7.29 -0.88 10.16
CA PHE A 47 7.15 -0.24 8.87
C PHE A 47 5.71 -0.31 8.37
N GLY A 48 5.26 0.78 7.76
CA GLY A 48 4.02 0.85 7.00
C GLY A 48 4.25 1.60 5.70
N ILE A 49 3.34 1.46 4.76
CA ILE A 49 3.49 2.03 3.42
C ILE A 49 2.17 2.68 3.02
N ALA A 50 2.27 3.91 2.50
CA ALA A 50 1.21 4.54 1.73
C ALA A 50 1.67 4.74 0.29
N PHE A 51 0.73 4.91 -0.61
CA PHE A 51 1.00 5.00 -2.03
C PHE A 51 0.32 6.22 -2.65
N ALA A 52 1.05 6.99 -3.45
CA ALA A 52 0.51 8.07 -4.25
C ALA A 52 0.38 7.64 -5.71
N GLU A 53 -0.82 7.81 -6.26
CA GLU A 53 -1.12 7.38 -7.64
C GLU A 53 -0.39 8.21 -8.72
N GLU A 54 -0.01 9.45 -8.42
CA GLU A 54 0.65 10.34 -9.36
C GLU A 54 1.95 10.91 -8.76
N ASP A 55 2.99 11.02 -9.56
CA ASP A 55 4.29 11.55 -9.14
C ASP A 55 4.20 12.91 -8.42
N LYS A 56 3.38 13.82 -8.96
CA LYS A 56 3.16 15.16 -8.39
C LYS A 56 2.49 15.13 -7.00
N ARG A 57 1.85 14.03 -6.63
CA ARG A 57 1.10 13.88 -5.37
C ARG A 57 1.92 13.25 -4.24
N VAL A 58 3.08 12.68 -4.54
CA VAL A 58 3.98 12.06 -3.56
C VAL A 58 4.36 13.03 -2.45
N LYS A 59 4.69 14.27 -2.83
CA LYS A 59 5.07 15.32 -1.86
C LYS A 59 3.91 15.63 -0.92
N THR A 60 2.69 15.75 -1.44
CA THR A 60 1.49 16.02 -0.63
C THR A 60 1.22 14.88 0.35
N LEU A 61 1.28 13.62 -0.14
CA LEU A 61 1.10 12.44 0.72
C LEU A 61 2.17 12.39 1.81
N LYS A 62 3.44 12.61 1.44
CA LYS A 62 4.54 12.62 2.41
C LYS A 62 4.34 13.70 3.48
N THR A 63 3.95 14.92 3.10
CA THR A 63 3.69 16.00 4.05
C THR A 63 2.56 15.62 5.01
N ALA A 64 1.45 15.07 4.51
CA ALA A 64 0.36 14.58 5.34
C ALA A 64 0.82 13.49 6.34
N ILE A 65 1.67 12.57 5.89
CA ILE A 65 2.24 11.53 6.76
C ILE A 65 3.14 12.16 7.84
N ASP A 66 4.01 13.10 7.47
CA ASP A 66 4.92 13.74 8.42
C ASP A 66 4.15 14.46 9.54
N GLU A 67 3.09 15.22 9.19
CA GLU A 67 2.22 15.90 10.15
C GLU A 67 1.53 14.89 11.11
N VAL A 68 0.97 13.81 10.57
CA VAL A 68 0.29 12.80 11.38
C VAL A 68 1.28 11.98 12.23
N CYS A 69 2.52 11.80 11.76
CA CYS A 69 3.58 11.13 12.52
C CYS A 69 3.92 11.84 13.84
N GLU A 70 3.75 13.15 13.94
CA GLU A 70 4.01 13.91 15.18
C GLU A 70 3.09 13.46 16.32
N VAL A 71 1.87 13.08 16.00
CA VAL A 71 0.84 12.67 16.98
C VAL A 71 1.18 11.36 17.67
N ILE A 72 1.93 10.48 16.99
CA ILE A 72 2.23 9.14 17.53
C ILE A 72 3.47 9.11 18.43
N ILE A 73 4.30 10.17 18.43
CA ILE A 73 5.48 10.23 19.28
C ILE A 73 5.06 10.21 20.77
N GLY A 74 5.74 9.40 21.57
CA GLY A 74 5.45 9.19 22.99
C GLY A 74 4.24 8.31 23.28
N GLN A 75 3.48 7.88 22.27
CA GLN A 75 2.34 6.98 22.45
C GLN A 75 2.79 5.58 22.84
N GLU A 76 1.99 4.92 23.67
CA GLU A 76 2.23 3.56 24.14
C GLU A 76 1.81 2.58 23.04
N VAL A 77 2.72 1.67 22.66
CA VAL A 77 2.56 0.76 21.51
C VAL A 77 1.32 -0.13 21.60
N PHE A 78 0.95 -0.59 22.80
CA PHE A 78 -0.16 -1.53 22.99
C PHE A 78 -1.53 -0.88 23.22
N ARG A 79 -1.60 0.46 23.27
CA ARG A 79 -2.88 1.19 23.30
C ARG A 79 -3.40 1.44 21.90
N SER A 80 -3.84 0.37 21.23
CA SER A 80 -4.22 0.39 19.80
C SER A 80 -5.34 1.35 19.49
N GLU A 81 -6.42 1.27 20.26
CA GLU A 81 -7.61 2.08 20.04
C GLU A 81 -7.32 3.58 20.33
N GLU A 82 -6.63 3.87 21.44
CA GLU A 82 -6.25 5.26 21.74
C GLU A 82 -5.34 5.85 20.64
N ALA A 83 -4.37 5.07 20.17
CA ALA A 83 -3.48 5.51 19.09
C ALA A 83 -4.28 5.77 17.79
N TRP A 84 -5.20 4.87 17.47
CA TRP A 84 -6.02 5.00 16.26
C TRP A 84 -6.95 6.21 16.34
N GLU A 85 -7.64 6.44 17.45
CA GLU A 85 -8.51 7.59 17.64
C GLU A 85 -7.75 8.92 17.51
N ARG A 86 -6.58 9.04 18.14
CA ARG A 86 -5.73 10.23 18.03
C ARG A 86 -5.28 10.49 16.60
N LEU A 87 -4.86 9.45 15.88
CA LEU A 87 -4.50 9.55 14.47
C LEU A 87 -5.70 9.95 13.62
N PHE A 88 -6.88 9.39 13.90
CA PHE A 88 -8.11 9.72 13.17
C PHE A 88 -8.53 11.17 13.41
N GLU A 89 -8.51 11.67 14.63
CA GLU A 89 -8.76 13.08 14.97
C GLU A 89 -7.77 14.00 14.25
N ALA A 90 -6.48 13.68 14.25
CA ALA A 90 -5.45 14.46 13.59
C ALA A 90 -5.67 14.58 12.06
N THR A 91 -6.34 13.60 11.45
CA THR A 91 -6.66 13.65 10.03
C THR A 91 -7.94 14.44 9.71
N GLY A 92 -8.67 14.92 10.72
CA GLY A 92 -9.99 15.55 10.54
C GLY A 92 -10.00 16.72 9.54
N HIS A 93 -9.04 17.63 9.66
CA HIS A 93 -8.93 18.80 8.74
C HIS A 93 -8.34 18.43 7.37
N MET A 94 -7.67 17.28 7.25
CA MET A 94 -7.20 16.73 5.96
C MET A 94 -8.34 15.98 5.24
N GLY A 95 -9.44 15.69 5.94
CA GLY A 95 -10.55 14.87 5.51
C GLY A 95 -10.32 13.38 5.78
N HIS A 96 -11.36 12.71 6.28
CA HIS A 96 -11.35 11.26 6.55
C HIS A 96 -11.46 10.42 5.26
N ARG A 97 -10.88 10.90 4.17
CA ARG A 97 -10.75 10.23 2.86
C ARG A 97 -9.44 10.69 2.19
N GLY A 98 -8.88 9.87 1.32
CA GLY A 98 -7.65 10.23 0.62
C GLY A 98 -6.42 10.27 1.54
N TYR A 99 -5.61 11.31 1.45
CA TYR A 99 -4.26 11.31 2.06
C TYR A 99 -4.24 11.27 3.58
N GLY A 100 -5.25 11.83 4.27
CA GLY A 100 -5.37 11.69 5.71
C GLY A 100 -5.47 10.22 6.12
N ILE A 101 -6.37 9.47 5.50
CA ILE A 101 -6.52 8.02 5.77
C ILE A 101 -5.32 7.21 5.30
N TYR A 102 -4.67 7.57 4.20
CA TYR A 102 -3.44 6.90 3.76
C TYR A 102 -2.30 7.08 4.77
N ALA A 103 -2.17 8.28 5.34
CA ALA A 103 -1.20 8.55 6.40
C ALA A 103 -1.48 7.72 7.66
N LEU A 104 -2.74 7.75 8.14
CA LEU A 104 -3.18 6.95 9.27
C LEU A 104 -2.89 5.46 9.05
N SER A 105 -3.29 4.92 7.90
CA SER A 105 -3.12 3.51 7.57
C SER A 105 -1.67 3.06 7.57
N ALA A 106 -0.74 3.89 7.05
CA ALA A 106 0.68 3.58 7.06
C ALA A 106 1.25 3.56 8.49
N ILE A 107 0.85 4.51 9.33
CA ILE A 107 1.29 4.59 10.72
C ILE A 107 0.72 3.43 11.55
N ASP A 108 -0.58 3.13 11.41
CA ASP A 108 -1.22 2.01 12.09
C ASP A 108 -0.59 0.67 11.69
N SER A 109 -0.32 0.47 10.41
CA SER A 109 0.40 -0.72 9.93
C SER A 109 1.78 -0.86 10.59
N ALA A 110 2.53 0.23 10.72
CA ALA A 110 3.83 0.22 11.39
C ALA A 110 3.72 -0.14 12.89
N LEU A 111 2.68 0.35 13.58
CA LEU A 111 2.40 -0.02 14.98
C LEU A 111 2.09 -1.51 15.13
N TRP A 112 1.27 -2.07 14.24
CA TRP A 112 0.97 -3.50 14.26
C TRP A 112 2.21 -4.36 14.02
N VAL A 113 3.11 -3.93 13.15
CA VAL A 113 4.41 -4.61 12.92
C VAL A 113 5.28 -4.58 14.17
N ILE A 114 5.33 -3.45 14.90
CA ILE A 114 6.06 -3.37 16.18
C ILE A 114 5.46 -4.36 17.20
N ARG A 115 4.13 -4.35 17.37
CA ARG A 115 3.45 -5.26 18.31
C ARG A 115 3.77 -6.72 18.01
N ALA A 116 3.70 -7.12 16.74
CA ALA A 116 4.03 -8.47 16.32
C ALA A 116 5.48 -8.86 16.65
N LYS A 117 6.43 -7.95 16.40
CA LYS A 117 7.85 -8.15 16.74
C LYS A 117 8.10 -8.27 18.24
N VAL A 118 7.48 -7.39 19.03
CA VAL A 118 7.61 -7.41 20.49
C VAL A 118 7.06 -8.71 21.09
N LEU A 119 5.95 -9.20 20.56
CA LEU A 119 5.33 -10.46 20.98
C LEU A 119 6.01 -11.71 20.38
N GLY A 120 7.01 -11.53 19.51
CA GLY A 120 7.72 -12.65 18.89
C GLY A 120 6.84 -13.52 17.98
N MET A 121 5.76 -12.95 17.41
CA MET A 121 4.83 -13.71 16.58
C MET A 121 4.60 -13.04 15.21
N PRO A 122 4.28 -13.83 14.17
CA PRO A 122 3.87 -13.28 12.89
C PRO A 122 2.62 -12.40 13.02
N LEU A 123 2.56 -11.28 12.29
CA LEU A 123 1.42 -10.38 12.29
C LEU A 123 0.11 -11.11 11.93
N SER A 124 0.15 -12.06 11.00
CA SER A 124 -1.01 -12.89 10.64
C SER A 124 -1.58 -13.66 11.83
N ARG A 125 -0.74 -14.14 12.75
CA ARG A 125 -1.17 -14.84 13.98
C ARG A 125 -1.71 -13.86 15.00
N LEU A 126 -1.09 -12.71 15.15
CA LEU A 126 -1.56 -11.64 16.04
C LEU A 126 -2.96 -11.15 15.65
N LEU A 127 -3.27 -11.10 14.35
CA LEU A 127 -4.57 -10.72 13.79
C LEU A 127 -5.58 -11.88 13.71
N GLY A 128 -5.33 -13.01 14.40
CA GLY A 128 -6.28 -14.11 14.51
C GLY A 128 -5.92 -15.38 13.76
N GLY A 129 -5.00 -15.34 12.79
CA GLY A 129 -4.41 -16.54 12.18
C GLY A 129 -5.38 -17.53 11.54
N TYR A 130 -6.46 -17.05 10.92
CA TYR A 130 -7.52 -17.90 10.39
C TYR A 130 -7.05 -18.89 9.31
N ARG A 131 -6.07 -18.51 8.46
CA ARG A 131 -5.54 -19.34 7.38
C ARG A 131 -4.02 -19.29 7.33
N ASP A 132 -3.40 -20.44 7.05
CA ASP A 132 -1.97 -20.55 6.80
C ASP A 132 -1.60 -20.25 5.33
N LYS A 133 -2.57 -20.41 4.42
CA LYS A 133 -2.42 -20.12 2.99
C LYS A 133 -3.66 -19.41 2.46
N VAL A 134 -3.44 -18.41 1.63
CA VAL A 134 -4.50 -17.64 0.97
C VAL A 134 -4.37 -17.86 -0.53
N PRO A 135 -5.47 -18.21 -1.24
CA PRO A 135 -5.48 -18.24 -2.70
C PRO A 135 -5.09 -16.88 -3.25
N ALA A 136 -4.18 -16.85 -4.21
CA ALA A 136 -3.74 -15.63 -4.85
C ALA A 136 -4.02 -15.67 -6.36
N TYR A 137 -4.28 -14.50 -6.93
CA TYR A 137 -4.29 -14.30 -8.37
C TYR A 137 -3.19 -13.31 -8.78
N ALA A 138 -2.70 -13.43 -9.99
CA ALA A 138 -1.76 -12.47 -10.54
C ALA A 138 -2.50 -11.23 -11.06
N SER A 139 -2.08 -10.05 -10.61
CA SER A 139 -2.71 -8.75 -10.95
C SER A 139 -1.72 -7.71 -11.49
N HIS A 140 -0.49 -8.10 -11.86
CA HIS A 140 0.58 -7.18 -12.25
C HIS A 140 0.88 -7.15 -13.74
N LYS A 141 0.12 -7.91 -14.52
CA LYS A 141 0.17 -8.01 -15.98
C LYS A 141 -1.24 -7.88 -16.56
N LEU A 142 -1.41 -8.06 -17.84
CA LEU A 142 -2.69 -8.00 -18.54
C LEU A 142 -3.38 -6.62 -18.41
N PHE A 143 -2.61 -5.56 -18.68
CA PHE A 143 -3.11 -4.19 -18.67
C PHE A 143 -3.78 -3.82 -20.00
N ARG A 144 -4.74 -2.90 -19.94
CA ARG A 144 -5.58 -2.47 -21.06
C ARG A 144 -4.83 -1.84 -22.23
N ASN A 145 -3.65 -1.27 -22.01
CA ASN A 145 -2.82 -0.65 -23.04
C ASN A 145 -1.92 -1.64 -23.78
N TRP A 146 -2.05 -2.93 -23.51
CA TRP A 146 -1.26 -3.97 -24.16
C TRP A 146 -2.02 -4.53 -25.36
N THR A 147 -1.28 -5.00 -26.38
CA THR A 147 -1.82 -5.67 -27.56
C THR A 147 -2.34 -7.06 -27.21
N LEU A 148 -3.11 -7.68 -28.11
CA LEU A 148 -3.58 -9.06 -27.93
C LEU A 148 -2.42 -10.06 -27.76
N ASP A 149 -1.38 -9.94 -28.58
CA ASP A 149 -0.20 -10.81 -28.52
C ASP A 149 0.50 -10.69 -27.15
N GLU A 150 0.71 -9.45 -26.67
CA GLU A 150 1.30 -9.19 -25.38
C GLU A 150 0.45 -9.73 -24.23
N LEU A 151 -0.88 -9.65 -24.33
CA LEU A 151 -1.79 -10.22 -23.34
C LEU A 151 -1.70 -11.75 -23.32
N GLN A 152 -1.63 -12.39 -24.49
CA GLN A 152 -1.50 -13.83 -24.62
C GLN A 152 -0.16 -14.34 -24.07
N GLU A 153 0.95 -13.66 -24.41
CA GLU A 153 2.27 -13.98 -23.89
C GLU A 153 2.33 -13.87 -22.36
N ASP A 154 1.80 -12.78 -21.80
CA ASP A 154 1.78 -12.57 -20.37
C ASP A 154 0.85 -13.55 -19.64
N ALA A 155 -0.30 -13.89 -20.22
CA ALA A 155 -1.18 -14.90 -19.68
C ALA A 155 -0.51 -16.28 -19.63
N ALA A 156 0.14 -16.66 -20.75
CA ALA A 156 0.90 -17.90 -20.84
C ALA A 156 2.04 -17.96 -19.81
N LEU A 157 2.77 -16.85 -19.63
CA LEU A 157 3.84 -16.74 -18.63
C LEU A 157 3.29 -16.89 -17.20
N LEU A 158 2.14 -16.29 -16.90
CA LEU A 158 1.53 -16.40 -15.56
C LEU A 158 1.05 -17.82 -15.29
N VAL A 159 0.45 -18.48 -16.26
CA VAL A 159 0.06 -19.91 -16.16
C VAL A 159 1.30 -20.79 -15.94
N ALA A 160 2.37 -20.57 -16.71
CA ALA A 160 3.63 -21.31 -16.55
C ALA A 160 4.27 -21.12 -15.16
N ARG A 161 4.06 -19.96 -14.53
CA ARG A 161 4.47 -19.70 -13.13
C ARG A 161 3.55 -20.34 -12.08
N GLY A 162 2.51 -21.04 -12.50
CA GLY A 162 1.60 -21.76 -11.60
C GLY A 162 0.39 -20.96 -11.08
N PHE A 163 0.15 -19.74 -11.58
CA PHE A 163 -1.07 -19.02 -11.23
C PHE A 163 -2.28 -19.68 -11.89
N ARG A 164 -3.30 -19.96 -11.09
CA ARG A 164 -4.58 -20.53 -11.55
C ARG A 164 -5.65 -19.47 -11.77
N CYS A 165 -5.41 -18.27 -11.33
CA CYS A 165 -6.29 -17.13 -11.48
C CYS A 165 -5.46 -15.89 -11.83
N VAL A 166 -5.94 -15.13 -12.79
CA VAL A 166 -5.32 -13.89 -13.25
C VAL A 166 -6.37 -12.79 -13.29
N LYS A 167 -5.94 -11.55 -13.12
CA LYS A 167 -6.80 -10.37 -13.27
C LYS A 167 -6.38 -9.60 -14.51
N MET A 168 -7.33 -9.40 -15.42
CA MET A 168 -7.18 -8.54 -16.59
C MET A 168 -7.88 -7.19 -16.35
N ASN A 169 -7.27 -6.10 -16.80
CA ASN A 169 -7.86 -4.77 -16.79
C ASN A 169 -8.50 -4.51 -18.18
N MET A 170 -9.82 -4.28 -18.17
CA MET A 170 -10.64 -4.03 -19.36
C MET A 170 -11.32 -2.65 -19.28
N GLY A 171 -11.96 -2.23 -20.39
CA GLY A 171 -12.91 -1.10 -20.39
C GLY A 171 -12.34 0.23 -20.79
N ASP A 172 -11.73 0.34 -21.98
CA ASP A 172 -11.37 1.61 -22.63
C ASP A 172 -11.56 1.54 -24.14
N LYS A 173 -11.91 0.37 -24.66
CA LYS A 173 -12.07 0.12 -26.08
C LYS A 173 -13.53 -0.10 -26.41
N PRO A 174 -13.92 0.00 -27.70
CA PRO A 174 -15.22 -0.46 -28.17
C PRO A 174 -15.50 -1.90 -27.70
N LEU A 175 -16.78 -2.23 -27.51
CA LEU A 175 -17.17 -3.53 -26.96
C LEU A 175 -16.62 -4.71 -27.79
N ASP A 176 -16.66 -4.59 -29.10
CA ASP A 176 -16.17 -5.65 -30.00
C ASP A 176 -14.67 -5.91 -29.81
N ASP A 177 -13.86 -4.85 -29.65
CA ASP A 177 -12.43 -4.95 -29.36
C ASP A 177 -12.17 -5.57 -27.97
N GLU A 178 -13.02 -5.30 -27.00
CA GLU A 178 -12.90 -5.89 -25.65
C GLU A 178 -13.34 -7.37 -25.62
N VAL A 179 -14.21 -7.79 -26.50
CA VAL A 179 -14.65 -9.20 -26.63
C VAL A 179 -13.54 -10.08 -27.27
N GLU A 180 -12.71 -9.50 -28.13
CA GLU A 180 -11.57 -10.21 -28.73
C GLU A 180 -10.39 -10.41 -27.77
N ARG A 181 -10.35 -9.69 -26.67
CA ARG A 181 -9.28 -9.73 -25.65
C ARG A 181 -9.49 -10.83 -24.61
#